data_7891f6b77e3377d321378c4bea814fd2
#
_entry.id   7891f6b77e3377d321378c4bea814fd2
#
_cell.length_a   1.000
_cell.length_b   1.000
_cell.length_c   1.000
_cell.angle_alpha   90.00
_cell.angle_beta   90.00
_cell.angle_gamma   90.00
#
_symmetry.space_group_name_H-M   'P 1'
#
loop_
_entity.id
_entity.type
_entity.pdbx_description
1 polymer ?
#
loop_
_entity_poly.entity_id
_entity_poly.type
_entity_poly.pdbx_seq_one_letter_code
_entity_poly.pdbx_strand_id
1 'polypeptide(L)'
;MLTIEKLKAYGANVDEGLSRCMNNETFYLRLVNMAANDAGFERLRTALEKNERREGFEAAHALKGMLGNLALTPVAKPASELTEMLRTETGSETDSQALMEEILTQREKLLQLRDET
;
A
#
# COMPACT_ATOMS: atom_id res chain seq x y z
N MET A 1 -9.73 15.47 -5.39
CA MET A 1 -9.64 15.48 -3.92
C MET A 1 -10.12 14.14 -3.37
N LEU A 2 -9.39 13.57 -2.42
CA LEU A 2 -9.82 12.34 -1.74
C LEU A 2 -11.04 12.61 -0.86
N THR A 3 -11.97 11.67 -0.89
CA THR A 3 -13.15 11.70 -0.02
C THR A 3 -13.37 10.31 0.57
N ILE A 4 -14.15 10.26 1.64
CA ILE A 4 -14.54 9.00 2.28
C ILE A 4 -15.28 8.10 1.28
N GLU A 5 -16.19 8.67 0.49
CA GLU A 5 -16.98 7.93 -0.50
C GLU A 5 -16.08 7.31 -1.58
N LYS A 6 -15.08 8.06 -2.05
CA LYS A 6 -14.14 7.55 -3.05
C LYS A 6 -13.33 6.39 -2.49
N LEU A 7 -12.90 6.47 -1.23
CA LEU A 7 -12.17 5.39 -0.60
C LEU A 7 -13.02 4.15 -0.39
N LYS A 8 -14.30 4.32 -0.04
CA LYS A 8 -15.22 3.19 0.06
C LYS A 8 -15.36 2.49 -1.30
N ALA A 9 -15.55 3.26 -2.36
CA ALA A 9 -15.66 2.72 -3.72
C ALA A 9 -14.37 2.02 -4.16
N TYR A 10 -13.22 2.52 -3.73
CA TYR A 10 -11.91 1.92 -3.98
C TYR A 10 -11.79 0.53 -3.33
N GLY A 11 -12.48 0.31 -2.21
CA GLY A 11 -12.43 -0.96 -1.47
C GLY A 11 -11.73 -0.88 -0.13
N ALA A 12 -11.41 0.34 0.34
CA ALA A 12 -10.83 0.51 1.67
C ALA A 12 -11.87 0.23 2.75
N ASN A 13 -11.42 -0.32 3.88
CA ASN A 13 -12.28 -0.46 5.05
C ASN A 13 -12.25 0.84 5.85
N VAL A 14 -13.02 1.81 5.36
CA VAL A 14 -12.98 3.18 5.88
C VAL A 14 -13.36 3.25 7.36
N ASP A 15 -14.36 2.47 7.78
CA ASP A 15 -14.79 2.49 9.19
C ASP A 15 -13.64 2.08 10.12
N GLU A 16 -12.88 1.06 9.75
CA GLU A 16 -11.73 0.62 10.52
C GLU A 16 -10.61 1.66 10.51
N GLY A 17 -10.32 2.21 9.32
CA GLY A 17 -9.28 3.25 9.20
C GLY A 17 -9.62 4.49 10.01
N LEU A 18 -10.87 4.95 9.95
CA LEU A 18 -11.34 6.09 10.73
C LEU A 18 -11.24 5.83 12.22
N SER A 19 -11.63 4.63 12.65
CA SER A 19 -11.56 4.22 14.05
C SER A 19 -10.15 4.41 14.61
N ARG A 20 -9.13 4.06 13.83
CA ARG A 20 -7.73 4.21 14.22
C ARG A 20 -7.24 5.65 14.19
N CYS A 21 -8.01 6.54 13.57
CA CYS A 21 -7.72 7.97 13.48
C CYS A 21 -8.68 8.79 14.33
N MET A 22 -9.21 8.20 15.38
CA MET A 22 -10.14 8.85 16.32
C MET A 22 -11.39 9.41 15.62
N ASN A 23 -11.81 8.73 14.54
CA ASN A 23 -12.95 9.13 13.71
C ASN A 23 -12.82 10.52 13.12
N ASN A 24 -11.59 11.01 12.98
CA ASN A 24 -11.32 12.32 12.38
C ASN A 24 -11.08 12.14 10.87
N GLU A 25 -12.09 12.48 10.06
CA GLU A 25 -12.02 12.30 8.61
C GLU A 25 -10.87 13.08 7.97
N THR A 26 -10.69 14.34 8.36
CA THR A 26 -9.64 15.19 7.81
C THR A 26 -8.26 14.57 8.07
N PHE A 27 -8.05 14.09 9.29
CA PHE A 27 -6.78 13.46 9.67
C PHE A 27 -6.57 12.16 8.89
N TYR A 28 -7.59 11.31 8.82
CA TYR A 28 -7.52 10.05 8.06
C TYR A 28 -7.16 10.30 6.60
N LEU A 29 -7.87 11.23 5.95
CA LEU A 29 -7.62 11.53 4.53
C LEU A 29 -6.22 12.10 4.31
N ARG A 30 -5.71 12.89 5.24
CA ARG A 30 -4.34 13.40 5.19
C ARG A 30 -3.34 12.25 5.23
N LEU A 31 -3.54 11.30 6.14
CA LEU A 31 -2.63 10.15 6.27
C LEU A 31 -2.69 9.27 5.03
N VAL A 32 -3.88 9.08 4.44
CA VAL A 32 -4.01 8.32 3.18
C VAL A 32 -3.22 8.99 2.06
N ASN A 33 -3.34 10.32 1.93
CA ASN A 33 -2.57 11.07 0.93
C ASN A 33 -1.07 10.90 1.14
N MET A 34 -0.60 10.98 2.38
CA MET A 34 0.81 10.79 2.70
C MET A 34 1.26 9.37 2.35
N ALA A 35 0.45 8.38 2.68
CA ALA A 35 0.77 6.98 2.39
C ALA A 35 0.87 6.72 0.89
N ALA A 36 -0.03 7.28 0.09
CA ALA A 36 -0.01 7.09 -1.37
C ALA A 36 1.26 7.69 -2.00
N ASN A 37 1.88 8.66 -1.34
CA ASN A 37 3.11 9.31 -1.82
C ASN A 37 4.36 8.82 -1.10
N ASP A 38 4.28 7.75 -0.34
CA ASP A 38 5.42 7.26 0.44
C ASP A 38 6.57 6.80 -0.46
N ALA A 39 7.79 7.11 -0.06
CA ALA A 39 8.98 6.69 -0.79
C ALA A 39 9.19 5.18 -0.78
N GLY A 40 8.52 4.47 0.11
CA GLY A 40 8.62 3.02 0.24
C GLY A 40 8.27 2.25 -1.01
N PHE A 41 7.34 2.76 -1.82
CA PHE A 41 6.96 2.10 -3.08
C PHE A 41 8.14 2.02 -4.05
N GLU A 42 8.85 3.13 -4.25
CA GLU A 42 10.03 3.15 -5.12
C GLU A 42 11.18 2.35 -4.52
N ARG A 43 11.37 2.46 -3.21
CA ARG A 43 12.40 1.70 -2.51
C ARG A 43 12.20 0.20 -2.71
N LEU A 44 10.96 -0.26 -2.58
CA LEU A 44 10.62 -1.67 -2.79
C LEU A 44 10.87 -2.09 -4.24
N ARG A 45 10.41 -1.30 -5.19
CA ARG A 45 10.60 -1.60 -6.61
C ARG A 45 12.08 -1.72 -6.95
N THR A 46 12.88 -0.76 -6.52
CA THR A 46 14.32 -0.75 -6.76
C THR A 46 15.01 -1.96 -6.15
N ALA A 47 14.63 -2.31 -4.92
CA ALA A 47 15.22 -3.47 -4.24
C ALA A 47 14.93 -4.77 -5.00
N LEU A 48 13.70 -4.94 -5.51
CA LEU A 48 13.35 -6.13 -6.28
C LEU A 48 14.10 -6.17 -7.62
N GLU A 49 14.25 -5.03 -8.29
CA GLU A 49 15.00 -4.95 -9.54
C GLU A 49 16.48 -5.34 -9.35
N LYS A 50 17.04 -5.00 -8.20
CA LYS A 50 18.45 -5.28 -7.88
C LYS A 50 18.64 -6.60 -7.15
N ASN A 51 17.59 -7.35 -6.94
CA ASN A 51 17.61 -8.62 -6.19
C ASN A 51 18.16 -8.43 -4.76
N GLU A 52 17.88 -7.29 -4.14
CA GLU A 52 18.26 -7.01 -2.77
C GLU A 52 17.14 -7.46 -1.83
N ARG A 53 17.10 -8.74 -1.53
CA ARG A 53 15.98 -9.36 -0.79
C ARG A 53 15.72 -8.71 0.56
N ARG A 54 16.77 -8.48 1.34
CA ARG A 54 16.60 -7.91 2.69
C ARG A 54 16.00 -6.50 2.62
N GLU A 55 16.53 -5.68 1.74
CA GLU A 55 16.02 -4.32 1.53
C GLU A 55 14.59 -4.35 1.05
N GLY A 56 14.28 -5.27 0.14
CA GLY A 56 12.92 -5.48 -0.35
C GLY A 56 11.97 -5.89 0.77
N PHE A 57 12.41 -6.82 1.62
CA PHE A 57 11.61 -7.25 2.76
C PHE A 57 11.31 -6.08 3.70
N GLU A 58 12.32 -5.30 4.04
CA GLU A 58 12.14 -4.17 4.95
C GLU A 58 11.18 -3.14 4.38
N ALA A 59 11.30 -2.83 3.09
CA ALA A 59 10.42 -1.89 2.42
C ALA A 59 8.98 -2.42 2.36
N ALA A 60 8.80 -3.69 1.98
CA ALA A 60 7.48 -4.31 1.90
C ALA A 60 6.82 -4.38 3.27
N HIS A 61 7.58 -4.73 4.30
CA HIS A 61 7.08 -4.83 5.67
C HIS A 61 6.58 -3.46 6.17
N ALA A 62 7.36 -2.42 5.92
CA ALA A 62 6.97 -1.06 6.31
C ALA A 62 5.70 -0.61 5.58
N LEU A 63 5.61 -0.86 4.27
CA LEU A 63 4.41 -0.54 3.48
C LEU A 63 3.20 -1.31 3.99
N LYS A 64 3.35 -2.60 4.23
CA LYS A 64 2.28 -3.43 4.77
C LYS A 64 1.72 -2.85 6.06
N GLY A 65 2.60 -2.45 6.97
CA GLY A 65 2.19 -1.87 8.24
C GLY A 65 1.42 -0.57 8.07
N MET A 66 1.95 0.33 7.27
CA MET A 66 1.35 1.64 7.02
C MET A 66 -0.01 1.50 6.31
N LEU A 67 -0.04 0.75 5.23
CA LEU A 67 -1.26 0.59 4.41
C LEU A 67 -2.34 -0.19 5.16
N GLY A 68 -1.94 -1.21 5.92
CA GLY A 68 -2.88 -1.98 6.73
C GLY A 68 -3.46 -1.17 7.88
N ASN A 69 -2.65 -0.32 8.49
CA ASN A 69 -3.12 0.54 9.58
C ASN A 69 -4.18 1.55 9.10
N LEU A 70 -4.08 1.98 7.86
CA LEU A 70 -5.07 2.86 7.24
C LEU A 70 -6.21 2.10 6.57
N ALA A 71 -6.19 0.78 6.67
CA ALA A 71 -7.21 -0.13 6.11
C ALA A 71 -7.39 0.05 4.59
N LEU A 72 -6.31 0.31 3.88
CA LEU A 72 -6.29 0.44 2.42
C LEU A 72 -6.14 -0.96 1.80
N THR A 73 -7.14 -1.79 2.00
CA THR A 73 -7.13 -3.22 1.69
C THR A 73 -6.64 -3.58 0.29
N PRO A 74 -7.08 -2.91 -0.79
CA PRO A 74 -6.64 -3.31 -2.14
C PRO A 74 -5.13 -3.22 -2.37
N VAL A 75 -4.44 -2.29 -1.71
CA VAL A 75 -2.98 -2.16 -1.83
C VAL A 75 -2.26 -2.83 -0.67
N ALA A 76 -2.89 -2.90 0.50
CA ALA A 76 -2.31 -3.55 1.68
C ALA A 76 -2.19 -5.07 1.50
N LYS A 77 -3.17 -5.69 0.85
CA LYS A 77 -3.18 -7.14 0.66
C LYS A 77 -1.99 -7.64 -0.17
N PRO A 78 -1.73 -7.13 -1.38
CA PRO A 78 -0.56 -7.59 -2.12
C PRO A 78 0.76 -7.21 -1.43
N ALA A 79 0.82 -6.09 -0.69
CA ALA A 79 2.00 -5.74 0.08
C ALA A 79 2.27 -6.77 1.17
N SER A 80 1.22 -7.26 1.83
CA SER A 80 1.33 -8.30 2.85
C SER A 80 1.81 -9.62 2.25
N GLU A 81 1.25 -10.00 1.10
CA GLU A 81 1.64 -11.23 0.41
C GLU A 81 3.11 -11.19 -0.02
N LEU A 82 3.55 -10.06 -0.57
CA LEU A 82 4.93 -9.89 -0.99
C LEU A 82 5.88 -9.92 0.22
N THR A 83 5.49 -9.27 1.32
CA THR A 83 6.28 -9.30 2.55
C THR A 83 6.51 -10.74 3.01
N GLU A 84 5.46 -11.56 3.00
CA GLU A 84 5.55 -12.94 3.44
C GLU A 84 6.45 -13.77 2.51
N MET A 85 6.32 -13.58 1.20
CA MET A 85 7.20 -14.26 0.23
C MET A 85 8.66 -13.92 0.45
N LEU A 86 8.96 -12.65 0.69
CA LEU A 86 10.34 -12.21 0.90
C LEU A 86 10.87 -12.71 2.25
N ARG A 87 10.01 -12.78 3.27
CA ARG A 87 10.38 -13.27 4.59
C ARG A 87 10.73 -14.75 4.57
N THR A 88 9.92 -15.56 3.88
CA THR A 88 10.08 -17.02 3.86
C THR A 88 10.97 -17.50 2.71
N GLU A 89 11.42 -16.58 1.87
CA GLU A 89 12.23 -16.90 0.68
C GLU A 89 11.51 -17.90 -0.24
N THR A 90 10.18 -17.75 -0.36
CA THR A 90 9.34 -18.60 -1.20
C THR A 90 8.88 -17.83 -2.44
N GLY A 91 8.27 -18.55 -3.37
CA GLY A 91 7.78 -17.96 -4.61
C GLY A 91 8.90 -17.74 -5.62
N SER A 92 8.50 -17.40 -6.83
CA SER A 92 9.43 -17.14 -7.93
C SER A 92 9.61 -15.64 -8.11
N GLU A 93 10.61 -15.27 -8.93
CA GLU A 93 10.79 -13.87 -9.32
C GLU A 93 9.55 -13.36 -10.07
N THR A 94 8.92 -14.21 -10.89
CA THR A 94 7.69 -13.88 -11.60
C THR A 94 6.55 -13.56 -10.60
N ASP A 95 6.44 -14.36 -9.54
CA ASP A 95 5.43 -14.13 -8.51
C ASP A 95 5.65 -12.80 -7.79
N SER A 96 6.91 -12.48 -7.45
CA SER A 96 7.25 -11.21 -6.82
C SER A 96 6.93 -10.02 -7.73
N GLN A 97 7.25 -10.14 -9.02
CA GLN A 97 6.96 -9.09 -9.98
C GLN A 97 5.47 -8.87 -10.13
N ALA A 98 4.68 -9.95 -10.18
CA ALA A 98 3.22 -9.84 -10.29
C ALA A 98 2.63 -9.10 -9.09
N LEU A 99 3.10 -9.41 -7.88
CA LEU A 99 2.65 -8.72 -6.68
C LEU A 99 3.08 -7.25 -6.67
N MET A 100 4.30 -6.96 -7.12
CA MET A 100 4.77 -5.59 -7.22
C MET A 100 3.93 -4.78 -8.20
N GLU A 101 3.60 -5.35 -9.36
CA GLU A 101 2.72 -4.70 -10.33
C GLU A 101 1.35 -4.40 -9.74
N GLU A 102 0.79 -5.34 -8.98
CA GLU A 102 -0.50 -5.13 -8.32
C GLU A 102 -0.42 -4.01 -7.29
N ILE A 103 0.65 -3.97 -6.50
CA ILE A 103 0.88 -2.89 -5.53
C ILE A 103 0.91 -1.54 -6.24
N LEU A 104 1.67 -1.43 -7.32
CA LEU A 104 1.79 -0.18 -8.07
C LEU A 104 0.47 0.22 -8.74
N THR A 105 -0.28 -0.75 -9.25
CA THR A 105 -1.58 -0.50 -9.86
C THR A 105 -2.56 0.07 -8.82
N GLN A 106 -2.61 -0.54 -7.65
CA GLN A 106 -3.52 -0.09 -6.60
C GLN A 106 -3.11 1.26 -6.03
N ARG A 107 -1.80 1.50 -5.91
CA ARG A 107 -1.29 2.81 -5.52
C ARG A 107 -1.68 3.88 -6.53
N GLU A 108 -1.56 3.58 -7.82
CA GLU A 108 -1.93 4.52 -8.88
C GLU A 108 -3.42 4.86 -8.82
N LYS A 109 -4.27 3.89 -8.53
CA LYS A 109 -5.70 4.15 -8.35
C LYS A 109 -5.96 5.14 -7.20
N LEU A 110 -5.23 5.01 -6.10
CA LEU A 110 -5.34 5.96 -4.99
C LEU A 110 -4.95 7.38 -5.42
N LEU A 111 -3.86 7.51 -6.16
CA LEU A 111 -3.40 8.80 -6.65
C LEU A 111 -4.42 9.42 -7.60
N GLN A 112 -5.05 8.60 -8.45
CA GLN A 112 -6.09 9.07 -9.37
C GLN A 112 -7.31 9.57 -8.61
N LEU A 113 -7.71 8.90 -7.53
CA LEU A 113 -8.82 9.35 -6.70
C LEU A 113 -8.56 10.73 -6.10
N ARG A 114 -7.33 10.98 -5.69
CA ARG A 114 -6.92 12.28 -5.17
C ARG A 114 -7.04 13.36 -6.24
N ASP A 115 -6.68 13.03 -7.48
CA ASP A 115 -6.62 13.99 -8.58
C ASP A 115 -7.99 14.24 -9.25
N GLU A 116 -8.98 13.41 -8.98
CA GLU A 116 -10.34 13.60 -9.49
C GLU A 116 -11.02 14.78 -8.82
N THR A 117 -11.75 15.55 -9.59
CA THR A 117 -12.51 16.71 -9.09
C THR A 117 -13.97 16.40 -8.77
#